data_2c750f91c0e9de6e029e2dd54be5562e
#
_entry.id   2c750f91c0e9de6e029e2dd54be5562e
#
_cell.length_a   1.000
_cell.length_b   1.000
_cell.length_c   1.000
_cell.angle_alpha   90.00
_cell.angle_beta   90.00
_cell.angle_gamma   90.00
#
_symmetry.space_group_name_H-M   'P 1'
#
loop_
_entity.id
_entity.type
_entity.pdbx_description
1 polymer ?
#
loop_
_entity_poly.entity_id
_entity_poly.type
_entity_poly.pdbx_seq_one_letter_code
_entity_poly.pdbx_strand_id
1 'polypeptide(L)'
;MNIQKWLTKNTHSLSGKTVVITGATGGLGKELSRYVLMLGANLVTVDRNESRSLALENELTAEFSDAKITRIIADMEDFGSVKSVCERLKEMPIDYIILNAAAYSIPRKRCDTGYDNIFQINFVSPYYLTRELLPLLSARKGRVIAVGSIAHNYSATDPDDIDFSTRSRSNLVYGNSKRYLMFSLYELMKSEGKMLSVVHPGITFTNITAHYPPLIFAIIKHPMKLIFMKPKKAALSILKGLFDHTEGYSWIGPKLFNIWGYPSKKSLKTAKKSEIDRFYQTAEEIYTKLK
;
A
#
# COMPACT_ATOMS: atom_id res chain seq x y z
N MET A 1 8.51 22.78 -10.84
CA MET A 1 7.04 22.68 -10.58
C MET A 1 6.86 22.50 -9.08
N ASN A 2 5.97 23.25 -8.44
CA ASN A 2 5.63 23.00 -7.03
C ASN A 2 4.48 21.98 -6.89
N ILE A 3 4.19 21.50 -5.68
CA ILE A 3 3.15 20.49 -5.43
C ILE A 3 1.77 21.00 -5.85
N GLN A 4 1.42 22.24 -5.52
CA GLN A 4 0.11 22.82 -5.86
C GLN A 4 -0.13 22.81 -7.37
N LYS A 5 0.83 23.28 -8.16
CA LYS A 5 0.74 23.26 -9.63
C LYS A 5 0.65 21.83 -10.18
N TRP A 6 1.29 20.85 -9.49
CA TRP A 6 1.18 19.45 -9.88
C TRP A 6 -0.23 18.93 -9.61
N LEU A 7 -0.80 19.20 -8.43
CA LEU A 7 -2.15 18.80 -8.05
C LEU A 7 -3.18 19.34 -9.05
N THR A 8 -3.18 20.64 -9.31
CA THR A 8 -4.10 21.26 -10.29
C THR A 8 -4.05 20.57 -11.65
N LYS A 9 -2.87 20.12 -12.09
CA LYS A 9 -2.70 19.49 -13.42
C LYS A 9 -3.09 18.02 -13.46
N ASN A 10 -2.93 17.29 -12.35
CA ASN A 10 -2.95 15.82 -12.34
C ASN A 10 -4.07 15.23 -11.50
N THR A 11 -4.89 16.04 -10.85
CA THR A 11 -6.01 15.57 -10.03
C THR A 11 -7.30 16.31 -10.41
N HIS A 12 -8.42 15.70 -10.07
CA HIS A 12 -9.75 16.31 -10.18
C HIS A 12 -10.56 15.97 -8.91
N SER A 13 -11.75 16.52 -8.77
CA SER A 13 -12.62 16.30 -7.61
C SER A 13 -12.90 14.82 -7.40
N LEU A 14 -12.88 14.40 -6.14
CA LEU A 14 -13.33 13.09 -5.64
C LEU A 14 -14.65 13.22 -4.84
N SER A 15 -15.38 14.31 -5.02
CA SER A 15 -16.67 14.52 -4.36
C SER A 15 -17.62 13.34 -4.62
N GLY A 16 -18.27 12.84 -3.58
CA GLY A 16 -19.14 11.67 -3.64
C GLY A 16 -18.42 10.32 -3.73
N LYS A 17 -17.08 10.32 -3.77
CA LYS A 17 -16.26 9.10 -3.78
C LYS A 17 -15.83 8.72 -2.36
N THR A 18 -15.75 7.42 -2.09
CA THR A 18 -15.23 6.87 -0.84
C THR A 18 -13.87 6.20 -1.08
N VAL A 19 -12.87 6.67 -0.36
CA VAL A 19 -11.48 6.18 -0.44
C VAL A 19 -11.11 5.49 0.87
N VAL A 20 -10.76 4.21 0.80
CA VAL A 20 -10.22 3.43 1.92
C VAL A 20 -8.70 3.52 1.91
N ILE A 21 -8.06 3.80 3.05
CA ILE A 21 -6.61 3.83 3.20
C ILE A 21 -6.20 2.90 4.35
N THR A 22 -5.47 1.83 4.06
CA THR A 22 -4.86 1.02 5.11
C THR A 22 -3.57 1.68 5.60
N GLY A 23 -3.36 1.75 6.92
CA GLY A 23 -2.19 2.40 7.52
C GLY A 23 -2.18 3.92 7.34
N ALA A 24 -3.33 4.57 7.50
CA ALA A 24 -3.49 6.01 7.35
C ALA A 24 -2.67 6.82 8.39
N THR A 25 -2.41 6.26 9.57
CA THR A 25 -1.59 6.90 10.63
C THR A 25 -0.09 6.91 10.34
N GLY A 26 0.37 6.22 9.28
CA GLY A 26 1.77 6.28 8.83
C GLY A 26 2.11 7.58 8.10
N GLY A 27 3.41 7.88 7.93
CA GLY A 27 3.85 9.14 7.32
C GLY A 27 3.30 9.40 5.91
N LEU A 28 3.19 8.37 5.06
CA LEU A 28 2.57 8.49 3.74
C LEU A 28 1.04 8.53 3.84
N GLY A 29 0.47 7.69 4.71
CA GLY A 29 -0.97 7.59 4.92
C GLY A 29 -1.59 8.92 5.38
N LYS A 30 -0.93 9.64 6.29
CA LYS A 30 -1.36 10.98 6.74
C LYS A 30 -1.45 11.98 5.58
N GLU A 31 -0.45 12.03 4.74
CA GLU A 31 -0.45 12.95 3.59
C GLU A 31 -1.47 12.55 2.52
N LEU A 32 -1.67 11.24 2.32
CA LEU A 32 -2.72 10.73 1.44
C LEU A 32 -4.11 11.10 1.96
N SER A 33 -4.36 10.93 3.27
CA SER A 33 -5.61 11.32 3.91
C SER A 33 -5.93 12.79 3.68
N ARG A 34 -4.94 13.68 3.85
CA ARG A 34 -5.11 15.10 3.54
C ARG A 34 -5.45 15.35 2.08
N TYR A 35 -4.73 14.70 1.15
CA TYR A 35 -4.99 14.89 -0.27
C TYR A 35 -6.37 14.41 -0.70
N VAL A 36 -6.83 13.26 -0.22
CA VAL A 36 -8.16 12.76 -0.60
C VAL A 36 -9.28 13.61 -0.02
N LEU A 37 -9.15 14.10 1.22
CA LEU A 37 -10.10 15.04 1.83
C LEU A 37 -10.10 16.40 1.11
N MET A 38 -8.93 16.94 0.79
CA MET A 38 -8.79 18.19 0.01
C MET A 38 -9.48 18.09 -1.35
N LEU A 39 -9.56 16.88 -1.94
CA LEU A 39 -10.25 16.61 -3.19
C LEU A 39 -11.75 16.29 -3.01
N GLY A 40 -12.27 16.34 -1.78
CA GLY A 40 -13.68 16.18 -1.47
C GLY A 40 -14.17 14.74 -1.29
N ALA A 41 -13.27 13.76 -1.12
CA ALA A 41 -13.65 12.38 -0.90
C ALA A 41 -14.15 12.14 0.54
N ASN A 42 -14.99 11.12 0.72
CA ASN A 42 -15.20 10.47 2.01
C ASN A 42 -13.97 9.57 2.30
N LEU A 43 -13.46 9.63 3.52
CA LEU A 43 -12.27 8.87 3.92
C LEU A 43 -12.65 7.73 4.88
N VAL A 44 -12.19 6.53 4.57
CA VAL A 44 -12.21 5.40 5.51
C VAL A 44 -10.77 5.03 5.84
N THR A 45 -10.40 5.07 7.11
CA THR A 45 -9.07 4.67 7.56
C THR A 45 -9.11 3.29 8.21
N VAL A 46 -8.12 2.45 7.88
CA VAL A 46 -7.94 1.13 8.51
C VAL A 46 -6.56 1.13 9.17
N ASP A 47 -6.54 1.23 10.50
CA ASP A 47 -5.32 1.39 11.30
C ASP A 47 -5.32 0.45 12.50
N ARG A 48 -4.14 -0.05 12.92
CA ARG A 48 -4.03 -0.97 14.06
C ARG A 48 -4.04 -0.27 15.43
N ASN A 49 -3.68 0.99 15.48
CA ASN A 49 -3.54 1.73 16.73
C ASN A 49 -4.67 2.75 16.89
N GLU A 50 -5.58 2.50 17.82
CA GLU A 50 -6.77 3.29 18.05
C GLU A 50 -6.45 4.74 18.43
N SER A 51 -5.52 4.96 19.36
CA SER A 51 -5.16 6.32 19.83
C SER A 51 -4.54 7.16 18.72
N ARG A 52 -3.68 6.57 17.87
CA ARG A 52 -3.12 7.27 16.71
C ARG A 52 -4.17 7.54 15.64
N SER A 53 -5.11 6.61 15.44
CA SER A 53 -6.20 6.78 14.50
C SER A 53 -7.13 7.91 14.93
N LEU A 54 -7.48 7.98 16.22
CA LEU A 54 -8.27 9.08 16.79
C LEU A 54 -7.55 10.42 16.69
N ALA A 55 -6.25 10.45 17.01
CA ALA A 55 -5.45 11.68 16.87
C ALA A 55 -5.40 12.18 15.43
N LEU A 56 -5.29 11.26 14.45
CA LEU A 56 -5.33 11.61 13.03
C LEU A 56 -6.71 12.15 12.61
N GLU A 57 -7.79 11.53 13.04
CA GLU A 57 -9.15 12.00 12.76
C GLU A 57 -9.34 13.43 13.30
N ASN A 58 -8.97 13.70 14.56
CA ASN A 58 -9.07 15.04 15.16
C ASN A 58 -8.26 16.08 14.38
N GLU A 59 -7.03 15.74 13.97
CA GLU A 59 -6.16 16.59 13.16
C GLU A 59 -6.82 16.92 11.80
N LEU A 60 -7.35 15.89 11.12
CA LEU A 60 -7.98 16.05 9.82
C LEU A 60 -9.32 16.80 9.89
N THR A 61 -10.13 16.57 10.92
CA THR A 61 -11.40 17.27 11.11
C THR A 61 -11.16 18.77 11.44
N ALA A 62 -10.10 19.09 12.17
CA ALA A 62 -9.70 20.48 12.41
C ALA A 62 -9.22 21.18 11.12
N GLU A 63 -8.59 20.46 10.19
CA GLU A 63 -8.10 20.99 8.92
C GLU A 63 -9.23 21.05 7.85
N PHE A 64 -10.20 20.14 7.91
CA PHE A 64 -11.30 19.98 6.93
C PHE A 64 -12.63 19.85 7.69
N SER A 65 -13.33 20.95 7.93
CA SER A 65 -14.56 20.99 8.76
C SER A 65 -15.69 20.09 8.27
N ASP A 66 -15.81 19.90 6.95
CA ASP A 66 -16.86 19.12 6.31
C ASP A 66 -16.42 17.67 6.01
N ALA A 67 -15.25 17.23 6.51
CA ALA A 67 -14.70 15.92 6.26
C ALA A 67 -15.58 14.80 6.81
N LYS A 68 -15.91 13.84 5.96
CA LYS A 68 -16.55 12.59 6.36
C LYS A 68 -15.48 11.53 6.52
N ILE A 69 -15.16 11.21 7.78
CA ILE A 69 -14.13 10.25 8.14
C ILE A 69 -14.76 9.09 8.91
N THR A 70 -14.45 7.88 8.49
CA THR A 70 -14.80 6.64 9.20
C THR A 70 -13.53 5.91 9.60
N ARG A 71 -13.38 5.60 10.90
CA ARG A 71 -12.25 4.83 11.41
C ARG A 71 -12.63 3.36 11.57
N ILE A 72 -11.76 2.47 11.11
CA ILE A 72 -11.80 1.04 11.36
C ILE A 72 -10.47 0.66 12.02
N ILE A 73 -10.57 0.05 13.22
CA ILE A 73 -9.38 -0.42 13.92
C ILE A 73 -9.19 -1.89 13.57
N ALA A 74 -8.03 -2.21 12.98
CA ALA A 74 -7.68 -3.56 12.57
C ALA A 74 -6.17 -3.74 12.41
N ASP A 75 -5.66 -4.89 12.81
CA ASP A 75 -4.27 -5.28 12.59
C ASP A 75 -4.18 -6.25 11.39
N MET A 76 -3.39 -5.88 10.38
CA MET A 76 -3.15 -6.73 9.21
C MET A 76 -2.36 -8.01 9.56
N GLU A 77 -1.79 -8.09 10.76
CA GLU A 77 -1.14 -9.28 11.30
C GLU A 77 -2.13 -10.28 11.87
N ASP A 78 -3.26 -9.81 12.39
CA ASP A 78 -4.37 -10.62 12.91
C ASP A 78 -5.37 -10.91 11.79
N PHE A 79 -5.46 -12.17 11.38
CA PHE A 79 -6.31 -12.54 10.25
C PHE A 79 -7.81 -12.47 10.58
N GLY A 80 -8.21 -12.68 11.83
CA GLY A 80 -9.58 -12.45 12.30
C GLY A 80 -9.99 -10.99 12.15
N SER A 81 -9.08 -10.09 12.50
CA SER A 81 -9.24 -8.64 12.30
C SER A 81 -9.41 -8.29 10.81
N VAL A 82 -8.63 -8.92 9.91
CA VAL A 82 -8.75 -8.72 8.45
C VAL A 82 -10.12 -9.16 7.93
N LYS A 83 -10.62 -10.33 8.35
CA LYS A 83 -11.98 -10.79 7.99
C LYS A 83 -13.05 -9.79 8.45
N SER A 84 -12.96 -9.33 9.68
CA SER A 84 -13.89 -8.33 10.24
C SER A 84 -13.90 -7.02 9.42
N VAL A 85 -12.72 -6.56 8.98
CA VAL A 85 -12.62 -5.38 8.09
C VAL A 85 -13.32 -5.64 6.76
N CYS A 86 -13.13 -6.81 6.16
CA CYS A 86 -13.80 -7.14 4.89
C CYS A 86 -15.31 -7.03 5.01
N GLU A 87 -15.90 -7.61 6.07
CA GLU A 87 -17.34 -7.56 6.27
C GLU A 87 -17.84 -6.12 6.45
N ARG A 88 -17.16 -5.32 7.27
CA ARG A 88 -17.54 -3.90 7.45
C ARG A 88 -17.43 -3.09 6.16
N LEU A 89 -16.40 -3.34 5.36
CA LEU A 89 -16.17 -2.61 4.11
C LEU A 89 -17.16 -3.04 3.01
N LYS A 90 -17.65 -4.28 3.01
CA LYS A 90 -18.68 -4.75 2.07
C LYS A 90 -19.99 -3.96 2.19
N GLU A 91 -20.27 -3.40 3.36
CA GLU A 91 -21.47 -2.59 3.63
C GLU A 91 -21.33 -1.11 3.23
N MET A 92 -20.16 -0.71 2.73
CA MET A 92 -19.84 0.68 2.39
C MET A 92 -19.75 0.90 0.88
N PRO A 93 -20.14 2.08 0.38
CA PRO A 93 -20.03 2.42 -1.05
C PRO A 93 -18.59 2.77 -1.46
N ILE A 94 -17.67 1.80 -1.42
CA ILE A 94 -16.24 2.02 -1.68
C ILE A 94 -15.97 2.19 -3.17
N ASP A 95 -15.26 3.26 -3.54
CA ASP A 95 -14.80 3.50 -4.92
C ASP A 95 -13.30 3.21 -5.08
N TYR A 96 -12.50 3.45 -4.04
CA TYR A 96 -11.05 3.25 -4.09
C TYR A 96 -10.54 2.59 -2.80
N ILE A 97 -9.59 1.66 -2.95
CA ILE A 97 -8.83 1.12 -1.82
C ILE A 97 -7.34 1.30 -2.04
N ILE A 98 -6.66 1.92 -1.08
CA ILE A 98 -5.21 2.12 -1.07
C ILE A 98 -4.57 1.15 -0.08
N LEU A 99 -3.90 0.13 -0.60
CA LEU A 99 -3.16 -0.86 0.16
C LEU A 99 -1.80 -0.27 0.56
N ASN A 100 -1.81 0.61 1.57
CA ASN A 100 -0.63 1.36 2.00
C ASN A 100 0.02 0.78 3.27
N ALA A 101 -0.73 0.09 4.14
CA ALA A 101 -0.16 -0.56 5.32
C ALA A 101 0.97 -1.51 4.93
N ALA A 102 2.09 -1.43 5.62
CA ALA A 102 3.24 -2.30 5.38
C ALA A 102 4.15 -2.38 6.61
N ALA A 103 4.82 -3.52 6.76
CA ALA A 103 5.88 -3.77 7.73
C ALA A 103 7.19 -4.11 7.01
N TYR A 104 8.32 -3.56 7.49
CA TYR A 104 9.63 -3.79 6.89
C TYR A 104 10.58 -4.54 7.83
N SER A 105 10.89 -3.99 8.98
CA SER A 105 11.87 -4.52 9.92
C SER A 105 11.25 -4.55 11.32
N ILE A 106 10.33 -5.46 11.51
CA ILE A 106 9.69 -5.74 12.81
C ILE A 106 10.22 -7.06 13.36
N PRO A 107 10.08 -7.33 14.66
CA PRO A 107 10.35 -8.65 15.21
C PRO A 107 9.56 -9.72 14.45
N ARG A 108 10.29 -10.74 13.98
CA ARG A 108 9.72 -11.81 13.17
C ARG A 108 8.98 -12.81 14.05
N LYS A 109 7.81 -13.22 13.60
CA LYS A 109 7.02 -14.30 14.20
C LYS A 109 6.12 -14.97 13.17
N ARG A 110 5.62 -16.15 13.47
CA ARG A 110 4.54 -16.77 12.70
C ARG A 110 3.20 -16.27 13.19
N CYS A 111 2.32 -15.99 12.23
CA CYS A 111 0.92 -15.67 12.48
C CYS A 111 0.07 -16.94 12.60
N ASP A 112 -1.17 -16.82 13.07
CA ASP A 112 -2.12 -17.95 13.19
C ASP A 112 -2.43 -18.60 11.84
N THR A 113 -2.28 -17.86 10.74
CA THR A 113 -2.34 -18.40 9.37
C THR A 113 -1.19 -19.34 9.00
N GLY A 114 -0.14 -19.39 9.83
CA GLY A 114 1.10 -20.14 9.60
C GLY A 114 2.15 -19.39 8.80
N TYR A 115 1.87 -18.17 8.28
CA TYR A 115 2.83 -17.36 7.54
C TYR A 115 3.64 -16.43 8.43
N ASP A 116 4.81 -16.01 7.91
CA ASP A 116 5.61 -14.96 8.51
C ASP A 116 4.83 -13.63 8.56
N ASN A 117 4.95 -12.89 9.67
CA ASN A 117 4.16 -11.68 9.88
C ASN A 117 4.44 -10.56 8.87
N ILE A 118 5.68 -10.42 8.36
CA ILE A 118 5.98 -9.44 7.29
C ILE A 118 5.29 -9.86 6.00
N PHE A 119 5.30 -11.15 5.66
CA PHE A 119 4.62 -11.68 4.49
C PHE A 119 3.10 -11.53 4.62
N GLN A 120 2.54 -11.83 5.79
CA GLN A 120 1.12 -11.66 6.05
C GLN A 120 0.68 -10.20 5.92
N ILE A 121 1.31 -9.27 6.63
CA ILE A 121 0.94 -7.85 6.60
C ILE A 121 1.06 -7.25 5.19
N ASN A 122 2.12 -7.62 4.46
CA ASN A 122 2.43 -6.98 3.18
C ASN A 122 1.78 -7.62 1.96
N PHE A 123 1.36 -8.89 2.07
CA PHE A 123 0.83 -9.64 0.94
C PHE A 123 -0.46 -10.41 1.28
N VAL A 124 -0.45 -11.35 2.25
CA VAL A 124 -1.61 -12.22 2.49
C VAL A 124 -2.87 -11.42 2.82
N SER A 125 -2.78 -10.54 3.81
CA SER A 125 -3.91 -9.72 4.26
C SER A 125 -4.40 -8.73 3.19
N PRO A 126 -3.55 -7.93 2.52
CA PRO A 126 -4.01 -7.04 1.47
C PRO A 126 -4.51 -7.77 0.21
N TYR A 127 -3.97 -8.96 -0.11
CA TYR A 127 -4.50 -9.77 -1.20
C TYR A 127 -5.90 -10.31 -0.87
N TYR A 128 -6.07 -10.88 0.33
CA TYR A 128 -7.37 -11.36 0.82
C TYR A 128 -8.41 -10.24 0.83
N LEU A 129 -8.08 -9.09 1.39
CA LEU A 129 -8.94 -7.90 1.41
C LEU A 129 -9.35 -7.48 -0.02
N THR A 130 -8.41 -7.50 -0.96
CA THR A 130 -8.69 -7.18 -2.36
C THR A 130 -9.67 -8.18 -2.97
N ARG A 131 -9.45 -9.50 -2.77
CA ARG A 131 -10.31 -10.56 -3.30
C ARG A 131 -11.73 -10.45 -2.78
N GLU A 132 -11.89 -10.19 -1.48
CA GLU A 132 -13.21 -10.03 -0.85
C GLU A 132 -13.98 -8.79 -1.32
N LEU A 133 -13.27 -7.70 -1.62
CA LEU A 133 -13.88 -6.44 -2.06
C LEU A 133 -13.98 -6.30 -3.57
N LEU A 134 -13.39 -7.21 -4.34
CA LEU A 134 -13.36 -7.11 -5.80
C LEU A 134 -14.76 -7.02 -6.43
N PRO A 135 -15.77 -7.82 -6.04
CA PRO A 135 -17.12 -7.70 -6.60
C PRO A 135 -17.75 -6.31 -6.36
N LEU A 136 -17.56 -5.75 -5.16
CA LEU A 136 -18.04 -4.41 -4.81
C LEU A 136 -17.36 -3.33 -5.64
N LEU A 137 -16.02 -3.40 -5.75
CA LEU A 137 -15.25 -2.46 -6.55
C LEU A 137 -15.62 -2.56 -8.05
N SER A 138 -15.78 -3.77 -8.58
CA SER A 138 -16.22 -3.98 -9.97
C SER A 138 -17.57 -3.36 -10.26
N ALA A 139 -18.56 -3.59 -9.41
CA ALA A 139 -19.91 -3.02 -9.55
C ALA A 139 -19.91 -1.48 -9.57
N ARG A 140 -18.96 -0.86 -8.86
CA ARG A 140 -18.82 0.61 -8.76
C ARG A 140 -17.79 1.20 -9.74
N LYS A 141 -17.17 0.38 -10.61
CA LYS A 141 -16.05 0.77 -11.48
C LYS A 141 -14.91 1.38 -10.65
N GLY A 142 -14.72 0.84 -9.46
CA GLY A 142 -13.73 1.28 -8.48
C GLY A 142 -12.31 0.84 -8.85
N ARG A 143 -11.34 1.11 -7.96
CA ARG A 143 -9.94 0.80 -8.23
C ARG A 143 -9.17 0.41 -6.98
N VAL A 144 -8.24 -0.53 -7.15
CA VAL A 144 -7.23 -0.91 -6.15
C VAL A 144 -5.94 -0.15 -6.44
N ILE A 145 -5.39 0.51 -5.43
CA ILE A 145 -4.07 1.17 -5.49
C ILE A 145 -3.11 0.39 -4.57
N ALA A 146 -2.20 -0.37 -5.16
CA ALA A 146 -1.26 -1.20 -4.42
C ALA A 146 0.09 -0.49 -4.27
N VAL A 147 0.52 -0.26 -3.03
CA VAL A 147 1.82 0.34 -2.75
C VAL A 147 2.91 -0.73 -2.83
N GLY A 148 3.59 -0.74 -3.98
CA GLY A 148 4.77 -1.55 -4.24
C GLY A 148 6.06 -0.90 -3.74
N SER A 149 7.18 -1.57 -4.00
CA SER A 149 8.52 -1.11 -3.60
C SER A 149 9.59 -1.56 -4.59
N ILE A 150 10.65 -0.75 -4.77
CA ILE A 150 11.86 -1.17 -5.50
C ILE A 150 12.54 -2.38 -4.83
N ALA A 151 12.24 -2.64 -3.56
CA ALA A 151 12.77 -3.81 -2.84
C ALA A 151 12.37 -5.15 -3.50
N HIS A 152 11.31 -5.18 -4.31
CA HIS A 152 10.95 -6.37 -5.08
C HIS A 152 12.08 -6.84 -6.02
N ASN A 153 13.03 -5.97 -6.37
CA ASN A 153 14.20 -6.32 -7.18
C ASN A 153 15.31 -7.05 -6.40
N TYR A 154 15.26 -7.04 -5.06
CA TYR A 154 16.33 -7.59 -4.23
C TYR A 154 16.13 -9.06 -3.86
N SER A 155 14.96 -9.60 -4.14
CA SER A 155 14.61 -10.97 -3.80
C SER A 155 14.40 -11.82 -5.04
N ALA A 156 15.07 -12.97 -5.10
CA ALA A 156 14.62 -14.08 -5.92
C ALA A 156 13.50 -14.82 -5.19
N THR A 157 12.61 -15.48 -5.91
CA THR A 157 11.59 -16.34 -5.31
C THR A 157 12.17 -17.69 -4.90
N ASP A 158 11.63 -18.23 -3.82
CA ASP A 158 11.93 -19.57 -3.34
C ASP A 158 10.59 -20.33 -3.20
N PRO A 159 10.33 -21.32 -4.05
CA PRO A 159 9.09 -22.10 -3.98
C PRO A 159 8.94 -22.92 -2.68
N ASP A 160 10.06 -23.29 -2.07
CA ASP A 160 10.09 -24.11 -0.86
C ASP A 160 10.01 -23.24 0.42
N ASP A 161 10.23 -21.93 0.30
CA ASP A 161 10.14 -20.96 1.40
C ASP A 161 9.41 -19.70 0.90
N ILE A 162 8.12 -19.84 0.57
CA ILE A 162 7.32 -18.79 -0.09
C ILE A 162 7.22 -17.49 0.70
N ASP A 163 7.23 -17.55 2.02
CA ASP A 163 7.15 -16.40 2.92
C ASP A 163 8.51 -15.92 3.44
N PHE A 164 9.59 -16.58 3.00
CA PHE A 164 10.95 -16.32 3.45
C PHE A 164 11.12 -16.41 4.97
N SER A 165 10.37 -17.31 5.60
CA SER A 165 10.44 -17.54 7.06
C SER A 165 11.82 -18.01 7.53
N THR A 166 12.59 -18.69 6.67
CA THR A 166 13.96 -19.14 6.96
C THR A 166 15.02 -18.05 6.77
N ARG A 167 14.67 -16.92 6.16
CA ARG A 167 15.62 -15.83 5.86
C ARG A 167 15.70 -14.83 7.01
N SER A 168 16.93 -14.43 7.36
CA SER A 168 17.18 -13.43 8.42
C SER A 168 17.16 -11.98 7.96
N ARG A 169 17.41 -11.71 6.67
CA ARG A 169 17.55 -10.35 6.13
C ARG A 169 16.17 -9.74 5.82
N SER A 170 15.75 -8.77 6.62
CA SER A 170 14.45 -8.09 6.47
C SER A 170 14.19 -7.51 5.08
N ASN A 171 15.23 -7.02 4.39
CA ASN A 171 15.08 -6.48 3.04
C ASN A 171 14.69 -7.55 2.01
N LEU A 172 15.16 -8.79 2.16
CA LEU A 172 14.80 -9.91 1.29
C LEU A 172 13.35 -10.34 1.53
N VAL A 173 12.96 -10.49 2.80
CA VAL A 173 11.60 -10.87 3.19
C VAL A 173 10.58 -9.83 2.75
N TYR A 174 10.88 -8.56 2.99
CA TYR A 174 10.05 -7.45 2.53
C TYR A 174 9.98 -7.39 1.00
N GLY A 175 11.13 -7.53 0.32
CA GLY A 175 11.18 -7.53 -1.14
C GLY A 175 10.34 -8.65 -1.73
N ASN A 176 10.44 -9.87 -1.17
CA ASN A 176 9.65 -11.03 -1.56
C ASN A 176 8.14 -10.78 -1.37
N SER A 177 7.71 -10.29 -0.20
CA SER A 177 6.30 -9.97 0.06
C SER A 177 5.74 -8.93 -0.94
N LYS A 178 6.54 -7.94 -1.33
CA LYS A 178 6.15 -6.96 -2.34
C LYS A 178 6.11 -7.54 -3.76
N ARG A 179 6.98 -8.51 -4.10
CA ARG A 179 6.88 -9.24 -5.37
C ARG A 179 5.54 -9.99 -5.44
N TYR A 180 5.23 -10.78 -4.41
CA TYR A 180 3.95 -11.50 -4.34
C TYR A 180 2.76 -10.55 -4.49
N LEU A 181 2.69 -9.48 -3.71
CA LEU A 181 1.59 -8.51 -3.79
C LEU A 181 1.42 -7.94 -5.20
N MET A 182 2.51 -7.38 -5.76
CA MET A 182 2.43 -6.68 -7.03
C MET A 182 2.05 -7.61 -8.17
N PHE A 183 2.74 -8.74 -8.31
CA PHE A 183 2.56 -9.61 -9.46
C PHE A 183 1.29 -10.46 -9.38
N SER A 184 0.85 -10.87 -8.18
CA SER A 184 -0.45 -11.53 -8.02
C SER A 184 -1.61 -10.60 -8.34
N LEU A 185 -1.53 -9.31 -7.93
CA LEU A 185 -2.56 -8.33 -8.26
C LEU A 185 -2.61 -8.00 -9.76
N TYR A 186 -1.48 -7.99 -10.47
CA TYR A 186 -1.51 -7.80 -11.92
C TYR A 186 -2.27 -8.92 -12.62
N GLU A 187 -2.04 -10.18 -12.25
CA GLU A 187 -2.75 -11.31 -12.87
C GLU A 187 -4.23 -11.32 -12.45
N LEU A 188 -4.53 -11.11 -11.17
CA LEU A 188 -5.90 -11.01 -10.67
C LEU A 188 -6.72 -9.96 -11.45
N MET A 189 -6.13 -8.78 -11.69
CA MET A 189 -6.83 -7.67 -12.32
C MET A 189 -6.74 -7.66 -13.84
N LYS A 190 -6.09 -8.64 -14.44
CA LYS A 190 -5.90 -8.70 -15.89
C LYS A 190 -7.21 -8.78 -16.65
N SER A 191 -8.19 -9.52 -16.15
CA SER A 191 -9.54 -9.60 -16.70
C SER A 191 -10.39 -8.39 -16.38
N GLU A 192 -10.06 -7.66 -15.30
CA GLU A 192 -10.81 -6.51 -14.79
C GLU A 192 -10.34 -5.17 -15.41
N GLY A 193 -9.31 -5.20 -16.25
CA GLY A 193 -8.84 -4.04 -16.99
C GLY A 193 -8.26 -2.94 -16.10
N LYS A 194 -8.95 -1.81 -16.00
CA LYS A 194 -8.43 -0.57 -15.36
C LYS A 194 -8.58 -0.49 -13.85
N MET A 195 -8.83 -1.59 -13.16
CA MET A 195 -9.10 -1.57 -11.71
C MET A 195 -7.84 -1.49 -10.83
N LEU A 196 -6.65 -1.67 -11.37
CA LEU A 196 -5.38 -1.67 -10.62
C LEU A 196 -4.49 -0.48 -10.96
N SER A 197 -3.90 0.09 -9.91
CA SER A 197 -2.73 0.97 -10.02
C SER A 197 -1.65 0.49 -9.06
N VAL A 198 -0.57 -0.04 -9.59
CA VAL A 198 0.62 -0.32 -8.78
C VAL A 198 1.46 0.95 -8.71
N VAL A 199 1.81 1.35 -7.50
CA VAL A 199 2.49 2.62 -7.24
C VAL A 199 3.71 2.43 -6.36
N HIS A 200 4.72 3.28 -6.54
CA HIS A 200 5.91 3.31 -5.70
C HIS A 200 6.17 4.74 -5.22
N PRO A 201 6.24 4.99 -3.91
CA PRO A 201 6.40 6.34 -3.37
C PRO A 201 7.82 6.90 -3.49
N GLY A 202 8.78 6.09 -3.92
CA GLY A 202 10.20 6.40 -3.81
C GLY A 202 10.77 6.03 -2.44
N ILE A 203 11.99 6.49 -2.16
CA ILE A 203 12.62 6.28 -0.86
C ILE A 203 12.24 7.47 0.04
N THR A 204 11.50 7.19 1.11
CA THR A 204 11.00 8.18 2.05
C THR A 204 11.50 7.93 3.45
N PHE A 205 11.74 9.01 4.18
CA PHE A 205 12.01 8.94 5.60
C PHE A 205 10.67 8.79 6.34
N THR A 206 10.28 7.56 6.62
CA THR A 206 9.05 7.23 7.37
C THR A 206 9.41 6.32 8.55
N ASN A 207 8.44 5.97 9.37
CA ASN A 207 8.63 5.03 10.49
C ASN A 207 9.20 3.65 10.09
N ILE A 208 9.24 3.32 8.81
CA ILE A 208 9.94 2.15 8.27
C ILE A 208 11.44 2.19 8.60
N THR A 209 12.04 3.38 8.76
CA THR A 209 13.44 3.56 9.13
C THR A 209 13.68 3.68 10.64
N ALA A 210 12.63 3.67 11.47
CA ALA A 210 12.73 3.85 12.91
C ALA A 210 13.38 2.69 13.68
N HIS A 211 13.66 1.56 13.01
CA HIS A 211 14.24 0.36 13.61
C HIS A 211 15.78 0.28 13.54
N TYR A 212 16.46 1.34 13.11
CA TYR A 212 17.91 1.41 13.23
C TYR A 212 18.32 1.65 14.69
N PRO A 213 19.44 1.07 15.17
CA PRO A 213 19.97 1.37 16.49
C PRO A 213 20.11 2.89 16.69
N PRO A 214 19.76 3.44 17.88
CA PRO A 214 19.65 4.90 18.11
C PRO A 214 20.91 5.68 17.73
N LEU A 215 22.09 5.13 17.99
CA LEU A 215 23.38 5.75 17.64
C LEU A 215 23.58 5.83 16.11
N ILE A 216 23.30 4.76 15.40
CA ILE A 216 23.38 4.73 13.93
C ILE A 216 22.37 5.68 13.34
N PHE A 217 21.14 5.67 13.88
CA PHE A 217 20.07 6.57 13.44
C PHE A 217 20.44 8.06 13.63
N ALA A 218 21.07 8.43 14.74
CA ALA A 218 21.52 9.79 14.99
C ALA A 218 22.53 10.29 13.96
N ILE A 219 23.47 9.43 13.55
CA ILE A 219 24.51 9.76 12.58
C ILE A 219 23.95 9.88 11.14
N ILE A 220 23.09 8.94 10.75
CA ILE A 220 22.56 8.88 9.38
C ILE A 220 21.34 9.77 9.15
N LYS A 221 20.67 10.25 10.21
CA LYS A 221 19.44 11.05 10.14
C LYS A 221 19.59 12.34 9.32
N HIS A 222 20.72 13.03 9.45
CA HIS A 222 20.92 14.30 8.76
C HIS A 222 21.18 14.09 7.24
N PRO A 223 22.14 13.27 6.79
CA PRO A 223 22.32 13.00 5.37
C PRO A 223 21.10 12.29 4.74
N MET A 224 20.39 11.42 5.49
CA MET A 224 19.18 10.77 4.99
C MET A 224 18.06 11.77 4.69
N LYS A 225 17.91 12.84 5.47
CA LYS A 225 16.91 13.91 5.20
C LYS A 225 17.14 14.63 3.87
N LEU A 226 18.38 14.69 3.39
CA LEU A 226 18.72 15.28 2.09
C LEU A 226 18.46 14.33 0.95
N ILE A 227 18.64 13.02 1.18
CA ILE A 227 18.50 11.96 0.16
C ILE A 227 17.04 11.51 0.02
N PHE A 228 16.26 11.47 1.09
CA PHE A 228 14.89 10.96 1.06
C PHE A 228 13.86 12.03 0.68
N MET A 229 12.87 11.61 -0.09
CA MET A 229 11.76 12.50 -0.39
C MET A 229 10.91 12.77 0.85
N LYS A 230 10.43 14.01 0.99
CA LYS A 230 9.44 14.35 2.02
C LYS A 230 8.15 13.55 1.79
N PRO A 231 7.49 13.05 2.84
CA PRO A 231 6.26 12.26 2.71
C PRO A 231 5.20 12.94 1.83
N LYS A 232 5.00 14.24 1.98
CA LYS A 232 4.08 15.05 1.17
C LYS A 232 4.33 14.93 -0.34
N LYS A 233 5.59 14.88 -0.79
CA LYS A 233 5.93 14.71 -2.21
C LYS A 233 5.86 13.25 -2.65
N ALA A 234 6.27 12.34 -1.79
CA ALA A 234 6.24 10.90 -2.06
C ALA A 234 4.82 10.35 -2.22
N ALA A 235 3.88 10.86 -1.41
CA ALA A 235 2.46 10.52 -1.50
C ALA A 235 1.83 10.85 -2.85
N LEU A 236 2.42 11.77 -3.63
CA LEU A 236 1.90 12.10 -4.96
C LEU A 236 1.93 10.91 -5.95
N SER A 237 2.87 9.98 -5.80
CA SER A 237 2.88 8.77 -6.64
C SER A 237 1.66 7.89 -6.35
N ILE A 238 1.29 7.78 -5.08
CA ILE A 238 0.12 7.01 -4.65
C ILE A 238 -1.16 7.74 -5.04
N LEU A 239 -1.23 9.05 -4.79
CA LEU A 239 -2.35 9.90 -5.19
C LEU A 239 -2.62 9.81 -6.70
N LYS A 240 -1.56 9.80 -7.53
CA LYS A 240 -1.70 9.65 -8.98
C LYS A 240 -2.38 8.33 -9.36
N GLY A 241 -2.19 7.27 -8.59
CA GLY A 241 -2.86 5.98 -8.77
C GLY A 241 -4.39 6.04 -8.68
N LEU A 242 -4.97 7.03 -8.00
CA LEU A 242 -6.43 7.23 -7.99
C LEU A 242 -6.97 7.70 -9.37
N PHE A 243 -6.14 8.41 -10.13
CA PHE A 243 -6.54 9.02 -11.41
C PHE A 243 -6.01 8.27 -12.63
N ASP A 244 -4.84 7.63 -12.50
CA ASP A 244 -4.19 6.85 -13.55
C ASP A 244 -4.16 5.37 -13.18
N HIS A 245 -4.49 4.50 -14.12
CA HIS A 245 -4.29 3.05 -13.97
C HIS A 245 -2.95 2.61 -14.54
N THR A 246 -2.50 1.43 -14.16
CA THR A 246 -1.32 0.78 -14.73
C THR A 246 -1.74 -0.32 -15.71
N GLU A 247 -1.18 -0.29 -16.91
CA GLU A 247 -1.41 -1.29 -17.95
C GLU A 247 -0.23 -2.26 -18.00
N GLY A 248 -0.53 -3.54 -18.20
CA GLY A 248 0.49 -4.59 -18.16
C GLY A 248 1.29 -4.53 -16.86
N TYR A 249 2.50 -5.03 -16.89
CA TYR A 249 3.42 -4.93 -15.75
C TYR A 249 4.11 -3.56 -15.72
N SER A 250 3.39 -2.56 -15.24
CA SER A 250 3.92 -1.20 -15.10
C SER A 250 3.56 -0.59 -13.75
N TRP A 251 4.25 0.42 -13.30
CA TRP A 251 3.94 1.15 -12.08
C TRP A 251 4.06 2.66 -12.22
N ILE A 252 3.50 3.38 -11.28
CA ILE A 252 3.63 4.82 -11.14
C ILE A 252 4.63 5.09 -10.01
N GLY A 253 5.75 5.70 -10.33
CA GLY A 253 6.77 6.04 -9.33
C GLY A 253 7.52 7.32 -9.68
N PRO A 254 8.44 7.78 -8.82
CA PRO A 254 9.25 8.96 -9.07
C PRO A 254 10.05 8.86 -10.37
N LYS A 255 10.08 9.96 -11.14
CA LYS A 255 10.68 9.99 -12.49
C LYS A 255 12.17 9.63 -12.49
N LEU A 256 12.94 10.14 -11.51
CA LEU A 256 14.38 9.96 -11.44
C LEU A 256 14.73 8.71 -10.64
N PHE A 257 15.23 7.68 -11.30
CA PHE A 257 15.71 6.41 -10.73
C PHE A 257 14.72 5.68 -9.80
N ASN A 258 13.43 5.97 -9.89
CA ASN A 258 12.40 5.53 -8.94
C ASN A 258 12.63 6.01 -7.48
N ILE A 259 13.46 7.01 -7.28
CA ILE A 259 13.84 7.54 -5.97
C ILE A 259 13.30 8.95 -5.78
N TRP A 260 13.48 9.83 -6.80
CA TRP A 260 13.14 11.25 -6.70
C TRP A 260 12.28 11.75 -7.85
N GLY A 261 11.65 12.87 -7.60
CA GLY A 261 10.91 13.62 -8.63
C GLY A 261 9.40 13.46 -8.54
N TYR A 262 8.71 13.93 -9.57
CA TYR A 262 7.27 13.79 -9.70
C TYR A 262 6.92 12.42 -10.29
N PRO A 263 5.69 11.93 -10.06
CA PRO A 263 5.25 10.62 -10.55
C PRO A 263 5.31 10.49 -12.08
N SER A 264 5.76 9.32 -12.53
CA SER A 264 5.73 8.91 -13.95
C SER A 264 5.42 7.42 -14.06
N LYS A 265 4.77 7.00 -15.14
CA LYS A 265 4.57 5.57 -15.45
C LYS A 265 5.88 4.97 -15.99
N LYS A 266 6.16 3.71 -15.59
CA LYS A 266 7.31 2.94 -16.04
C LYS A 266 6.98 1.46 -16.11
N SER A 267 7.52 0.77 -17.10
CA SER A 267 7.43 -0.69 -17.19
C SER A 267 8.24 -1.39 -16.11
N LEU A 268 7.72 -2.51 -15.60
CA LEU A 268 8.40 -3.44 -14.72
C LEU A 268 8.87 -4.63 -15.55
N LYS A 269 10.18 -4.87 -15.61
CA LYS A 269 10.80 -5.99 -16.32
C LYS A 269 11.53 -6.93 -15.36
N THR A 270 10.95 -7.15 -14.18
CA THR A 270 11.66 -7.71 -13.04
C THR A 270 11.27 -9.13 -12.69
N ALA A 271 10.29 -9.71 -13.39
CA ALA A 271 9.91 -11.10 -13.23
C ALA A 271 9.62 -11.75 -14.58
N LYS A 272 9.95 -13.04 -14.69
CA LYS A 272 9.58 -13.86 -15.85
C LYS A 272 8.10 -14.24 -15.77
N LYS A 273 7.46 -14.52 -16.92
CA LYS A 273 6.05 -14.91 -16.96
C LYS A 273 5.77 -16.15 -16.08
N SER A 274 6.60 -17.18 -16.14
CA SER A 274 6.46 -18.37 -15.30
C SER A 274 6.54 -18.09 -13.79
N GLU A 275 7.32 -17.11 -13.39
CA GLU A 275 7.41 -16.66 -12.00
C GLU A 275 6.15 -15.90 -11.57
N ILE A 276 5.63 -15.07 -12.45
CA ILE A 276 4.40 -14.30 -12.23
C ILE A 276 3.19 -15.24 -12.10
N ASP A 277 3.09 -16.22 -12.97
CA ASP A 277 2.02 -17.23 -12.93
C ASP A 277 2.05 -18.00 -11.60
N ARG A 278 3.24 -18.33 -11.11
CA ARG A 278 3.41 -18.98 -9.80
C ARG A 278 2.97 -18.07 -8.65
N PHE A 279 3.33 -16.78 -8.67
CA PHE A 279 2.86 -15.84 -7.63
C PHE A 279 1.34 -15.82 -7.56
N TYR A 280 0.69 -15.75 -8.70
CA TYR A 280 -0.76 -15.72 -8.76
C TYR A 280 -1.39 -17.04 -8.29
N GLN A 281 -0.87 -18.18 -8.75
CA GLN A 281 -1.33 -19.49 -8.32
C GLN A 281 -1.20 -19.66 -6.80
N THR A 282 -0.03 -19.35 -6.23
CA THR A 282 0.20 -19.39 -4.79
C THR A 282 -0.75 -18.44 -4.04
N ALA A 283 -1.02 -17.25 -4.58
CA ALA A 283 -1.94 -16.29 -3.98
C ALA A 283 -3.38 -16.83 -3.92
N GLU A 284 -3.85 -17.47 -4.98
CA GLU A 284 -5.18 -18.11 -5.03
C GLU A 284 -5.29 -19.32 -4.10
N GLU A 285 -4.23 -20.13 -3.99
CA GLU A 285 -4.15 -21.24 -3.04
C GLU A 285 -4.25 -20.73 -1.59
N ILE A 286 -3.49 -19.67 -1.25
CA ILE A 286 -3.55 -19.02 0.06
C ILE A 286 -4.95 -18.46 0.33
N TYR A 287 -5.52 -17.74 -0.62
CA TYR A 287 -6.86 -17.18 -0.48
C TYR A 287 -7.90 -18.27 -0.23
N THR A 288 -7.88 -19.34 -1.02
CA THR A 288 -8.81 -20.47 -0.91
C THR A 288 -8.70 -21.17 0.45
N LYS A 289 -7.46 -21.34 0.96
CA LYS A 289 -7.20 -21.95 2.27
C LYS A 289 -7.73 -21.11 3.43
N LEU A 290 -7.72 -19.78 3.28
CA LEU A 290 -8.05 -18.85 4.35
C LEU A 290 -9.50 -18.37 4.33
N LYS A 291 -10.22 -18.59 3.22
CA LYS A 291 -11.63 -18.27 3.08
C LYS A 291 -12.49 -19.17 3.98
#